data_bd322ba9e874fd8717f6472d0c1b0fcf
#
_entry.id   bd322ba9e874fd8717f6472d0c1b0fcf
#
_cell.length_a   1.000
_cell.length_b   1.000
_cell.length_c   1.000
_cell.angle_alpha   90.00
_cell.angle_beta   90.00
_cell.angle_gamma   90.00
#
_symmetry.space_group_name_H-M   'P 1'
#
loop_
_entity.id
_entity.type
_entity.pdbx_description
1 polymer ?
#
loop_
_entity_poly.entity_id
_entity_poly.type
_entity_poly.pdbx_seq_one_letter_code
_entity_poly.pdbx_strand_id
1 'polypeptide(L)'
;MKIFKIFLITSITFLMIAGCQTIKDKTDAIIEKENEKLSKYISKPASVLQMDLGKPDEDFKNAKGNFEFIYNTKKYGIPCERRFEINPQNIVIGFVSNGCF
;
A
#
# COMPACT_ATOMS: atom_id res chain seq x y z
N MET A 1 34.73 2.50 36.23
CA MET A 1 33.33 2.24 36.57
C MET A 1 32.34 3.10 35.78
N LYS A 2 32.56 4.42 35.67
CA LYS A 2 31.67 5.28 34.86
C LYS A 2 31.66 4.91 33.37
N ILE A 3 32.77 4.49 32.80
CA ILE A 3 32.89 4.07 31.40
C ILE A 3 32.10 2.79 31.15
N PHE A 4 32.06 1.86 32.10
CA PHE A 4 31.33 0.60 31.99
C PHE A 4 29.81 0.80 31.94
N LYS A 5 29.26 1.74 32.70
CA LYS A 5 27.84 2.08 32.65
C LYS A 5 27.42 2.73 31.33
N ILE A 6 28.28 3.56 30.76
CA ILE A 6 28.04 4.19 29.45
C ILE A 6 28.03 3.14 28.33
N PHE A 7 28.92 2.17 28.39
CA PHE A 7 28.97 1.05 27.42
C PHE A 7 27.70 0.20 27.47
N LEU A 8 27.17 -0.10 28.66
CA LEU A 8 25.94 -0.88 28.83
C LEU A 8 24.73 -0.15 28.25
N ILE A 9 24.58 1.15 28.48
CA ILE A 9 23.46 1.96 27.98
C ILE A 9 23.52 2.05 26.46
N THR A 10 24.69 2.24 25.88
CA THR A 10 24.87 2.31 24.42
C THR A 10 24.53 0.99 23.75
N SER A 11 24.88 -0.15 24.35
CA SER A 11 24.56 -1.48 23.83
C SER A 11 23.06 -1.77 23.82
N ILE A 12 22.35 -1.41 24.87
CA ILE A 12 20.89 -1.58 24.98
C ILE A 12 20.15 -0.72 23.94
N THR A 13 20.59 0.51 23.74
CA THR A 13 20.02 1.43 22.75
C THR A 13 20.17 0.89 21.34
N PHE A 14 21.33 0.30 21.02
CA PHE A 14 21.61 -0.30 19.73
C PHE A 14 20.69 -1.50 19.43
N LEU A 15 20.44 -2.34 20.42
CA LEU A 15 19.53 -3.50 20.28
C LEU A 15 18.08 -3.08 19.99
N MET A 16 17.61 -1.99 20.58
CA MET A 16 16.27 -1.48 20.32
C MET A 16 16.10 -0.95 18.89
N ILE A 17 17.11 -0.28 18.35
CA ILE A 17 17.09 0.24 16.97
C ILE A 17 17.06 -0.91 15.97
N ALA A 18 17.82 -1.97 16.19
CA ALA A 18 17.83 -3.15 15.33
C ALA A 18 16.47 -3.86 15.29
N GLY A 19 15.77 -3.95 16.44
CA GLY A 19 14.44 -4.51 16.53
C GLY A 19 13.39 -3.73 15.73
N CYS A 20 13.44 -2.41 15.78
CA CYS A 20 12.53 -1.55 14.99
C CYS A 20 12.74 -1.70 13.48
N GLN A 21 13.98 -1.85 13.02
CA GLN A 21 14.28 -2.06 11.61
C GLN A 21 13.73 -3.38 11.08
N THR A 22 13.77 -4.46 11.86
CA THR A 22 13.24 -5.77 11.46
C THR A 22 11.73 -5.72 11.21
N ILE A 23 10.98 -5.03 12.06
CA ILE A 23 9.52 -4.87 11.91
C ILE A 23 9.20 -4.05 10.66
N LYS A 24 9.94 -2.99 10.42
CA LYS A 24 9.79 -2.14 9.25
C LYS A 24 10.02 -2.91 7.94
N ASP A 25 11.06 -3.73 7.88
CA ASP A 25 11.38 -4.53 6.70
C ASP A 25 10.25 -5.50 6.34
N LYS A 26 9.61 -6.14 7.33
CA LYS A 26 8.46 -7.04 7.10
C LYS A 26 7.26 -6.28 6.56
N THR A 27 6.96 -5.10 7.09
CA THR A 27 5.87 -4.25 6.63
C THR A 27 6.11 -3.77 5.20
N ASP A 28 7.33 -3.34 4.88
CA ASP A 28 7.71 -2.89 3.55
C ASP A 28 7.58 -4.03 2.52
N ALA A 29 7.93 -5.26 2.87
CA ALA A 29 7.79 -6.43 2.00
C ALA A 29 6.31 -6.73 1.67
N ILE A 30 5.40 -6.57 2.62
CA ILE A 30 3.95 -6.75 2.40
C ILE A 30 3.40 -5.67 1.47
N ILE A 31 3.79 -4.42 1.67
CA ILE A 31 3.40 -3.28 0.84
C ILE A 31 3.92 -3.48 -0.59
N GLU A 32 5.16 -3.92 -0.75
CA GLU A 32 5.77 -4.17 -2.05
C GLU A 32 5.02 -5.26 -2.84
N LYS A 33 4.61 -6.35 -2.19
CA LYS A 33 3.80 -7.40 -2.83
C LYS A 33 2.44 -6.88 -3.30
N GLU A 34 1.78 -6.06 -2.50
CA GLU A 34 0.51 -5.44 -2.86
C GLU A 34 0.69 -4.51 -4.07
N ASN A 35 1.73 -3.68 -4.06
CA ASN A 35 2.04 -2.78 -5.16
C ASN A 35 2.37 -3.54 -6.45
N GLU A 36 3.13 -4.61 -6.37
CA GLU A 36 3.41 -5.50 -7.51
C GLU A 36 2.13 -6.08 -8.11
N LYS A 37 1.24 -6.57 -7.26
CA LYS A 37 -0.04 -7.14 -7.68
C LYS A 37 -0.91 -6.11 -8.40
N LEU A 38 -0.93 -4.87 -7.95
CA LEU A 38 -1.76 -3.82 -8.53
C LEU A 38 -1.10 -3.11 -9.71
N SER A 39 0.22 -3.06 -9.76
CA SER A 39 0.96 -2.36 -10.82
C SER A 39 0.74 -2.97 -12.20
N LYS A 40 0.33 -4.25 -12.28
CA LYS A 40 0.02 -4.90 -13.55
C LYS A 40 -1.16 -4.24 -14.30
N TYR A 41 -2.01 -3.49 -13.58
CA TYR A 41 -3.14 -2.79 -14.19
C TYR A 41 -2.77 -1.44 -14.79
N ILE A 42 -1.61 -0.89 -14.43
CA ILE A 42 -1.14 0.39 -14.97
C ILE A 42 -0.97 0.27 -16.48
N SER A 43 -1.45 1.26 -17.22
CA SER A 43 -1.46 1.32 -18.69
C SER A 43 -2.41 0.30 -19.35
N LYS A 44 -3.24 -0.38 -18.57
CA LYS A 44 -4.28 -1.29 -19.09
C LYS A 44 -5.64 -0.60 -19.13
N PRO A 45 -6.55 -1.02 -20.01
CA PRO A 45 -7.92 -0.49 -20.01
C PRO A 45 -8.64 -0.78 -18.69
N ALA A 46 -9.53 0.13 -18.29
CA ALA A 46 -10.35 -0.05 -17.10
C ALA A 46 -11.22 -1.31 -17.16
N SER A 47 -11.57 -1.78 -18.36
CA SER A 47 -12.31 -3.04 -18.57
C SER A 47 -11.56 -4.25 -18.03
N VAL A 48 -10.23 -4.30 -18.16
CA VAL A 48 -9.40 -5.37 -17.60
C VAL A 48 -9.48 -5.39 -16.08
N LEU A 49 -9.42 -4.20 -15.46
CA LEU A 49 -9.56 -4.04 -14.02
C LEU A 49 -10.93 -4.56 -13.54
N GLN A 50 -12.00 -4.20 -14.23
CA GLN A 50 -13.35 -4.63 -13.89
C GLN A 50 -13.57 -6.13 -14.12
N MET A 51 -12.92 -6.73 -15.11
CA MET A 51 -12.97 -8.18 -15.35
C MET A 51 -12.34 -8.95 -14.17
N ASP A 52 -11.25 -8.43 -13.61
CA ASP A 52 -10.54 -9.11 -12.54
C ASP A 52 -11.13 -8.81 -11.15
N LEU A 53 -11.51 -7.56 -10.88
CA LEU A 53 -11.97 -7.12 -9.57
C LEU A 53 -13.49 -6.92 -9.48
N GLY A 54 -14.17 -6.94 -10.62
CA GLY A 54 -15.60 -6.70 -10.68
C GLY A 54 -15.93 -5.20 -10.73
N LYS A 55 -17.20 -4.89 -10.50
CA LYS A 55 -17.67 -3.51 -10.47
C LYS A 55 -17.12 -2.80 -9.22
N PRO A 56 -16.60 -1.57 -9.35
CA PRO A 56 -16.13 -0.82 -8.19
C PRO A 56 -17.28 -0.50 -7.23
N ASP A 57 -16.97 -0.41 -5.93
CA ASP A 57 -17.93 -0.01 -4.91
C ASP A 57 -18.33 1.46 -5.07
N GLU A 58 -17.38 2.29 -5.51
CA GLU A 58 -17.63 3.69 -5.82
C GLU A 58 -16.86 4.07 -7.09
N ASP A 59 -17.48 4.92 -7.91
CA ASP A 59 -16.82 5.56 -9.04
C ASP A 59 -17.21 7.05 -9.07
N PHE A 60 -16.24 7.91 -9.34
CA PHE A 60 -16.50 9.34 -9.46
C PHE A 60 -15.41 10.02 -10.28
N LYS A 61 -15.75 11.22 -10.79
CA LYS A 61 -14.80 12.06 -11.52
C LYS A 61 -14.09 12.98 -10.53
N ASN A 62 -12.75 12.96 -10.54
CA ASN A 62 -11.95 13.80 -9.65
C ASN A 62 -11.73 15.22 -10.22
N ALA A 63 -11.07 16.09 -9.45
CA ALA A 63 -10.79 17.47 -9.83
C ALA A 63 -9.89 17.59 -11.06
N LYS A 64 -9.10 16.59 -11.37
CA LYS A 64 -8.22 16.53 -12.55
C LYS A 64 -8.96 16.13 -13.83
N GLY A 65 -10.23 15.74 -13.74
CA GLY A 65 -11.00 15.25 -14.86
C GLY A 65 -10.83 13.76 -15.13
N ASN A 66 -10.13 13.03 -14.27
CA ASN A 66 -9.99 11.58 -14.33
C ASN A 66 -11.07 10.91 -13.50
N PHE A 67 -11.28 9.61 -13.73
CA PHE A 67 -12.19 8.81 -12.91
C PHE A 67 -11.41 8.10 -11.82
N GLU A 68 -12.06 7.89 -10.67
CA GLU A 68 -11.50 7.07 -9.59
C GLU A 68 -12.45 5.92 -9.31
N PHE A 69 -11.91 4.70 -9.35
CA PHE A 69 -12.62 3.48 -8.96
C PHE A 69 -12.13 3.04 -7.59
N ILE A 70 -13.07 2.87 -6.66
CA ILE A 70 -12.76 2.49 -5.28
C ILE A 70 -13.31 1.09 -5.01
N TYR A 71 -12.43 0.21 -4.56
CA TYR A 71 -12.76 -1.16 -4.14
C TYR A 71 -12.48 -1.30 -2.66
N ASN A 72 -13.51 -1.63 -1.89
CA ASN A 72 -13.41 -1.82 -0.45
C ASN A 72 -13.53 -3.30 -0.11
N THR A 73 -12.57 -3.82 0.63
CA THR A 73 -12.59 -5.20 1.14
C THR A 73 -12.22 -5.20 2.61
N LYS A 74 -12.41 -6.33 3.28
CA LYS A 74 -11.97 -6.53 4.66
C LYS A 74 -11.22 -7.84 4.77
N LYS A 75 -10.14 -7.82 5.53
CA LYS A 75 -9.38 -9.03 5.87
C LYS A 75 -9.12 -9.01 7.37
N TYR A 76 -9.59 -10.04 8.07
CA TYR A 76 -9.51 -10.12 9.53
C TYR A 76 -10.12 -8.91 10.25
N GLY A 77 -11.21 -8.36 9.70
CA GLY A 77 -11.87 -7.18 10.26
C GLY A 77 -11.17 -5.86 9.94
N ILE A 78 -10.04 -5.87 9.26
CA ILE A 78 -9.28 -4.67 8.88
C ILE A 78 -9.75 -4.22 7.49
N PRO A 79 -10.25 -2.98 7.35
CA PRO A 79 -10.68 -2.48 6.06
C PRO A 79 -9.49 -2.23 5.14
N CYS A 80 -9.67 -2.63 3.87
CA CYS A 80 -8.71 -2.40 2.80
C CYS A 80 -9.40 -1.59 1.71
N GLU A 81 -8.83 -0.44 1.35
CA GLU A 81 -9.30 0.38 0.25
C GLU A 81 -8.27 0.37 -0.87
N ARG A 82 -8.69 -0.02 -2.06
CA ARG A 82 -7.88 0.10 -3.29
C ARG A 82 -8.55 1.12 -4.19
N ARG A 83 -7.79 2.14 -4.55
CA ARG A 83 -8.26 3.25 -5.37
C ARG A 83 -7.45 3.30 -6.66
N PHE A 84 -8.13 3.27 -7.80
CA PHE A 84 -7.50 3.33 -9.12
C PHE A 84 -7.89 4.62 -9.81
N GLU A 85 -6.91 5.33 -10.36
CA GLU A 85 -7.17 6.51 -11.17
C GLU A 85 -7.16 6.13 -12.64
N ILE A 86 -8.19 6.57 -13.38
CA ILE A 86 -8.45 6.20 -14.76
C ILE A 86 -8.59 7.48 -15.58
N ASN A 87 -7.83 7.58 -16.67
CA ASN A 87 -7.88 8.77 -17.52
C ASN A 87 -9.14 8.81 -18.40
N PRO A 88 -9.41 9.94 -19.11
CA PRO A 88 -10.59 10.03 -19.98
C PRO A 88 -10.61 9.03 -21.14
N GLN A 89 -9.47 8.40 -21.47
CA GLN A 89 -9.38 7.34 -22.46
C GLN A 89 -9.64 5.95 -21.89
N ASN A 90 -10.09 5.84 -20.65
CA ASN A 90 -10.36 4.60 -19.94
C ASN A 90 -9.12 3.74 -19.67
N ILE A 91 -7.97 4.36 -19.47
CA ILE A 91 -6.71 3.68 -19.14
C ILE A 91 -6.37 3.93 -17.67
N VAL A 92 -5.97 2.88 -16.96
CA VAL A 92 -5.52 2.98 -15.57
C VAL A 92 -4.15 3.67 -15.54
N ILE A 93 -4.06 4.80 -14.84
CA ILE A 93 -2.84 5.61 -14.77
C ILE A 93 -2.18 5.61 -13.40
N GLY A 94 -2.86 5.13 -12.37
CA GLY A 94 -2.30 5.07 -11.03
C GLY A 94 -3.19 4.30 -10.07
N PHE A 95 -2.63 3.99 -8.91
CA PHE A 95 -3.39 3.37 -7.83
C PHE A 95 -2.83 3.74 -6.47
N VAL A 96 -3.67 3.63 -5.45
CA VAL A 96 -3.28 3.76 -4.04
C VAL A 96 -4.00 2.64 -3.28
N SER A 97 -3.32 1.96 -2.36
CA SER A 97 -3.95 0.99 -1.48
C SER A 97 -3.65 1.31 -0.02
N ASN A 98 -4.70 1.26 0.80
CA ASN A 98 -4.64 1.56 2.23
C ASN A 98 -5.19 0.38 3.03
N GLY A 99 -4.42 -0.09 4.01
CA GLY A 99 -4.84 -1.18 4.88
C GLY A 99 -4.86 -2.56 4.23
N CYS A 100 -4.26 -2.71 3.05
CA CYS A 100 -4.24 -3.96 2.30
C CYS A 100 -3.00 -4.78 2.63
N PHE A 101 -3.18 -6.11 2.82
CA PHE A 101 -2.08 -7.03 3.08
C PHE A 101 -2.45 -8.46 2.70
#